data_495c08b87b4bc69eb5374e2195075c1e
#
_entry.id   495c08b87b4bc69eb5374e2195075c1e
#
_cell.length_a   1.000
_cell.length_b   1.000
_cell.length_c   1.000
_cell.angle_alpha   90.00
_cell.angle_beta   90.00
_cell.angle_gamma   90.00
#
_symmetry.space_group_name_H-M   'P 1'
#
loop_
_entity.id
_entity.type
_entity.pdbx_description
1 polymer ?
#
loop_
_entity_poly.entity_id
_entity_poly.type
_entity_poly.pdbx_seq_one_letter_code
_entity_poly.pdbx_strand_id
1 'polypeptide(L)' 'MELTLDQALQKGVEAHKAGKVQEADRYYTAIIKAQPKHPDANHNLGVLAVSER' A
#
# COMPACT_ATOMS: atom_id res chain seq x y z
N MET A 1 -0.57 -10.10 16.36
CA MET A 1 -1.08 -8.70 16.42
C MET A 1 -1.60 -8.30 15.06
N GLU A 2 -2.81 -7.80 15.03
CA GLU A 2 -3.42 -7.40 13.77
C GLU A 2 -3.16 -5.94 13.47
N LEU A 3 -2.83 -5.68 12.23
CA LEU A 3 -2.72 -4.30 11.76
C LEU A 3 -4.10 -3.80 11.35
N THR A 4 -4.41 -2.56 11.73
CA THR A 4 -5.58 -1.90 11.19
C THR A 4 -5.28 -1.52 9.73
N LEU A 5 -6.34 -1.22 8.96
CA LEU A 5 -6.15 -0.79 7.58
C LEU A 5 -5.34 0.50 7.51
N ASP A 6 -5.58 1.41 8.46
CA ASP A 6 -4.81 2.66 8.52
C ASP A 6 -3.33 2.40 8.79
N GLN A 7 -3.03 1.46 9.69
CA GLN A 7 -1.64 1.10 9.98
C GLN A 7 -0.97 0.45 8.77
N ALA A 8 -1.70 -0.43 8.09
CA ALA A 8 -1.16 -1.06 6.89
C ALA A 8 -0.89 -0.03 5.80
N LEU A 9 -1.80 0.92 5.61
CA LEU A 9 -1.60 1.99 4.64
C LEU A 9 -0.37 2.82 4.98
N GLN A 10 -0.22 3.18 6.24
CA GLN A 10 0.92 3.97 6.69
C GLN A 10 2.24 3.22 6.46
N LYS A 11 2.26 1.94 6.78
CA LYS A 11 3.45 1.12 6.54
C LYS A 11 3.76 0.99 5.06
N GLY A 12 2.73 0.88 4.22
CA GLY A 12 2.92 0.86 2.78
C GLY A 12 3.55 2.15 2.27
N VAL A 13 3.07 3.29 2.76
CA VAL A 13 3.62 4.58 2.38
C VAL A 13 5.08 4.70 2.82
N GLU A 14 5.37 4.29 4.05
CA GLU A 14 6.75 4.34 4.56
C GLU A 14 7.68 3.44 3.75
N ALA A 15 7.21 2.25 3.41
CA ALA A 15 7.99 1.34 2.58
C ALA A 15 8.26 1.94 1.21
N HIS A 16 7.26 2.57 0.62
CA HIS A 16 7.41 3.23 -0.67
C HIS A 16 8.48 4.34 -0.61
N LYS A 17 8.41 5.17 0.44
CA LYS A 17 9.39 6.25 0.63
C LYS A 17 10.80 5.71 0.83
N ALA A 18 10.92 4.55 1.43
CA ALA A 18 12.22 3.92 1.67
C ALA A 18 12.75 3.16 0.44
N GLY A 19 11.99 3.16 -0.65
CA GLY A 19 12.38 2.43 -1.85
C GLY A 19 12.07 0.95 -1.79
N LYS A 20 11.34 0.50 -0.78
CA LYS A 20 10.97 -0.91 -0.63
C LYS A 20 9.67 -1.19 -1.35
N VAL A 21 9.73 -1.16 -2.67
CA VAL A 21 8.55 -1.20 -3.53
C VAL A 21 7.74 -2.48 -3.32
N GLN A 22 8.41 -3.63 -3.20
CA GLN A 22 7.71 -4.90 -3.03
C GLN A 22 6.94 -4.95 -1.72
N GLU A 23 7.51 -4.42 -0.65
CA GLU A 23 6.81 -4.37 0.62
C GLU A 23 5.61 -3.44 0.55
N ALA A 24 5.78 -2.28 -0.07
CA ALA A 24 4.68 -1.34 -0.24
C ALA A 24 3.54 -1.99 -1.02
N ASP A 25 3.88 -2.71 -2.09
CA ASP A 25 2.88 -3.41 -2.89
C ASP A 25 2.10 -4.42 -2.06
N ARG A 26 2.79 -5.15 -1.19
CA ARG A 26 2.13 -6.13 -0.32
C ARG A 26 1.14 -5.46 0.62
N TYR A 27 1.52 -4.35 1.23
CA TYR A 27 0.62 -3.63 2.14
C TYR A 27 -0.61 -3.11 1.40
N TYR A 28 -0.41 -2.48 0.25
CA TYR A 28 -1.52 -1.94 -0.51
C TYR A 28 -2.44 -3.05 -1.03
N THR A 29 -1.86 -4.14 -1.51
CA THR A 29 -2.64 -5.28 -1.98
C THR A 29 -3.49 -5.88 -0.86
N ALA A 30 -2.91 -6.02 0.34
CA ALA A 30 -3.65 -6.54 1.49
C ALA A 30 -4.85 -5.64 1.83
N ILE A 31 -4.66 -4.32 1.77
CA ILE A 31 -5.74 -3.38 2.03
C ILE A 31 -6.85 -3.53 0.99
N ILE A 32 -6.47 -3.64 -0.27
CA ILE A 32 -7.44 -3.75 -1.37
C ILE A 32 -8.19 -5.07 -1.27
N LYS A 33 -7.55 -6.15 -0.83
CA LYS A 33 -8.24 -7.42 -0.62
C LYS A 33 -9.30 -7.30 0.47
N ALA A 34 -9.02 -6.54 1.52
CA ALA A 34 -9.96 -6.32 2.61
C ALA A 34 -11.04 -5.31 2.21
N GLN A 35 -10.67 -4.27 1.48
CA GLN A 35 -11.58 -3.21 1.04
C GLN A 35 -11.27 -2.84 -0.41
N PRO A 36 -11.90 -3.54 -1.38
CA PRO A 36 -11.60 -3.30 -2.80
C PRO A 36 -11.83 -1.87 -3.26
N LYS A 37 -12.65 -1.13 -2.54
CA LYS A 37 -12.97 0.26 -2.90
C LYS A 37 -12.23 1.28 -2.05
N HIS A 38 -11.19 0.86 -1.34
CA HIS A 38 -10.41 1.78 -0.51
C HIS A 38 -9.70 2.80 -1.43
N PRO A 39 -10.09 4.07 -1.39
CA PRO A 39 -9.58 5.05 -2.36
C PRO A 39 -8.08 5.30 -2.20
N ASP A 40 -7.62 5.42 -0.96
CA ASP A 40 -6.21 5.73 -0.73
C ASP A 40 -5.31 4.59 -1.17
N ALA A 41 -5.69 3.35 -0.85
CA ALA A 41 -4.88 2.20 -1.24
C ALA A 41 -4.84 2.03 -2.75
N ASN A 42 -5.98 2.22 -3.42
CA ASN A 42 -6.03 2.14 -4.88
C ASN A 42 -5.16 3.22 -5.52
N HIS A 43 -5.27 4.44 -5.01
CA HIS A 43 -4.46 5.55 -5.52
C HIS A 43 -2.97 5.28 -5.30
N ASN A 44 -2.60 4.87 -4.09
CA ASN A 44 -1.20 4.64 -3.75
C ASN A 44 -0.60 3.48 -4.54
N LEU A 45 -1.39 2.43 -4.77
CA LEU A 45 -0.91 1.32 -5.59
C LEU A 45 -0.67 1.76 -7.03
N GLY A 46 -1.54 2.62 -7.56
CA GLY A 46 -1.34 3.20 -8.88
C GLY A 46 -0.07 4.02 -8.97
N VAL A 47 0.18 4.86 -7.95
CA VAL A 47 1.40 5.66 -7.88
C VAL A 47 2.63 4.76 -7.80
N LEU A 48 2.55 3.70 -7.00
CA LEU A 48 3.65 2.75 -6.86
C LEU A 48 3.97 2.09 -8.19
N ALA A 49 2.95 1.66 -8.92
CA ALA A 49 3.15 1.02 -10.22
C ALA A 49 3.85 1.95 -11.20
N VAL A 50 3.50 3.24 -11.18
CA VAL A 50 4.17 4.24 -12.02
C VAL A 50 5.62 4.42 -11.59
N SER A 51 5.86 4.41 -10.27
CA SER A 51 7.21 4.61 -9.73
C SER A 51 8.18 3.48 -10.06
N GLU A 52 7.67 2.29 -10.34
CA GLU A 52 8.50 1.14 -10.66
C GLU A 52 9.09 1.19 -12.09
N ARG A 53 8.60 2.05 -12.92
CA ARG A 53 9.04 2.12 -14.32
C ARG A 53 10.36 2.84 -14.49
#